data_b64f31e925bc137eeeb0e270ccaf9233
#
_entry.id   b64f31e925bc137eeeb0e270ccaf9233
#
_cell.length_a   1.000
_cell.length_b   1.000
_cell.length_c   1.000
_cell.angle_alpha   90.00
_cell.angle_beta   90.00
_cell.angle_gamma   90.00
#
_symmetry.space_group_name_H-M   'P 1'
#
loop_
_entity.id
_entity.type
_entity.pdbx_description
1 polymer ?
#
loop_
_entity_poly.entity_id
_entity_poly.type
_entity_poly.pdbx_seq_one_letter_code
_entity_poly.pdbx_strand_id
1 'polypeptide(L)'
;DIQNHWKDGEKTKQYRNTDLTYSYDGKVYWTDERGKEIKLSYAGYDKQTESLRYKFPPQIKDKRIFRIKIEEDRRIFTPIARDSKKWKREYKKRTSIERENGRLDRDYGFEKHTIRGKEKMEMFITMAFLVQLSMAKGKIEQNQKEKLSALVA
;
A
#
# COMPACT_ATOMS: atom_id res chain seq x y z
N ASP A 1 9.13 5.18 25.48
CA ASP A 1 9.04 3.72 25.34
C ASP A 1 7.70 3.31 24.77
N ILE A 2 7.74 2.50 23.75
CA ILE A 2 6.54 1.94 23.11
C ILE A 2 6.28 0.56 23.69
N GLN A 3 5.11 0.36 24.24
CA GLN A 3 4.66 -0.96 24.66
C GLN A 3 3.94 -1.65 23.49
N ASN A 4 4.31 -2.91 23.24
CA ASN A 4 3.62 -3.73 22.25
C ASN A 4 2.49 -4.51 22.94
N HIS A 5 1.28 -4.32 22.45
CA HIS A 5 0.13 -5.09 22.87
C HIS A 5 -0.38 -5.96 21.73
N TRP A 6 -0.91 -7.12 22.06
CA TRP A 6 -1.64 -7.98 21.14
C TRP A 6 -3.12 -7.86 21.47
N LYS A 7 -3.93 -7.44 20.50
CA LYS A 7 -5.38 -7.37 20.63
C LYS A 7 -6.00 -8.04 19.41
N ASP A 8 -6.87 -9.00 19.64
CA ASP A 8 -7.56 -9.75 18.57
C ASP A 8 -6.63 -10.32 17.50
N GLY A 9 -5.44 -10.80 17.91
CA GLY A 9 -4.42 -11.31 17.00
C GLY A 9 -3.62 -10.24 16.24
N GLU A 10 -3.96 -8.96 16.35
CA GLU A 10 -3.23 -7.86 15.73
C GLU A 10 -2.21 -7.24 16.69
N LYS A 11 -0.99 -7.03 16.20
CA LYS A 11 0.05 -6.36 16.96
C LYS A 11 -0.22 -4.85 17.00
N THR A 12 -0.45 -4.32 18.20
CA THR A 12 -0.62 -2.89 18.44
C THR A 12 0.57 -2.32 19.20
N LYS A 13 0.84 -1.03 19.02
CA LYS A 13 1.84 -0.27 19.77
C LYS A 13 1.15 0.89 20.48
N GLN A 14 1.46 1.09 21.76
CA GLN A 14 0.95 2.18 22.57
C GLN A 14 2.08 3.16 22.90
N TYR A 15 1.80 4.45 22.78
CA TYR A 15 2.72 5.51 23.18
C TYR A 15 2.47 5.89 24.64
N ARG A 16 3.53 5.93 25.46
CA ARG A 16 3.41 6.24 26.90
C ARG A 16 2.87 7.64 27.21
N ASN A 17 3.17 8.62 26.39
CA ASN A 17 2.81 10.02 26.63
C ASN A 17 1.52 10.46 25.93
N THR A 18 0.88 9.54 25.22
CA THR A 18 -0.38 9.79 24.52
C THR A 18 -1.15 8.49 24.58
N ASP A 19 -2.38 8.51 25.03
CA ASP A 19 -3.25 7.33 25.06
C ASP A 19 -3.61 6.85 23.65
N LEU A 20 -2.59 6.82 22.76
CA LEU A 20 -2.71 6.41 21.38
C LEU A 20 -2.15 5.01 21.18
N THR A 21 -2.95 4.18 20.56
CA THR A 21 -2.55 2.87 20.05
C THR A 21 -2.73 2.83 18.53
N TYR A 22 -1.98 1.97 17.85
CA TYR A 22 -2.19 1.78 16.43
C TYR A 22 -2.04 0.31 16.03
N SER A 23 -2.83 -0.09 15.04
CA SER A 23 -2.79 -1.44 14.48
C SER A 23 -1.84 -1.53 13.29
N TYR A 24 -1.51 -2.75 12.90
CA TYR A 24 -0.62 -3.05 11.76
C TYR A 24 -1.13 -2.46 10.42
N ASP A 25 -2.43 -2.34 10.24
CA ASP A 25 -3.05 -1.75 9.05
C ASP A 25 -3.12 -0.21 9.07
N GLY A 26 -2.48 0.43 10.08
CA GLY A 26 -2.37 1.88 10.19
C GLY A 26 -3.59 2.59 10.75
N LYS A 27 -4.53 1.85 11.34
CA LYS A 27 -5.61 2.45 12.12
C LYS A 27 -5.07 2.95 13.45
N VAL A 28 -5.48 4.14 13.86
CA VAL A 28 -5.07 4.77 15.11
C VAL A 28 -6.27 4.88 16.01
N TYR A 29 -6.07 4.58 17.29
CA TYR A 29 -7.09 4.61 18.32
C TYR A 29 -6.61 5.49 19.46
N TRP A 30 -7.55 6.16 20.11
CA TRP A 30 -7.35 6.86 21.35
C TRP A 30 -8.11 6.15 22.45
N THR A 31 -7.47 5.95 23.61
CA THR A 31 -8.07 5.31 24.77
C THR A 31 -8.45 6.37 25.80
N ASP A 32 -9.71 6.40 26.22
CA ASP A 32 -10.17 7.31 27.26
C ASP A 32 -9.79 6.82 28.67
N GLU A 33 -10.01 7.66 29.67
CA GLU A 33 -9.74 7.33 31.09
C GLU A 33 -10.51 6.10 31.60
N ARG A 34 -11.56 5.70 30.89
CA ARG A 34 -12.39 4.51 31.22
C ARG A 34 -11.94 3.27 30.44
N GLY A 35 -10.83 3.36 29.71
CA GLY A 35 -10.31 2.25 28.90
C GLY A 35 -11.07 2.01 27.58
N LYS A 36 -11.96 2.93 27.18
CA LYS A 36 -12.70 2.80 25.92
C LYS A 36 -11.83 3.30 24.75
N GLU A 37 -11.64 2.45 23.76
CA GLU A 37 -10.93 2.80 22.54
C GLU A 37 -11.86 3.46 21.51
N ILE A 38 -11.40 4.57 20.98
CA ILE A 38 -12.07 5.34 19.93
C ILE A 38 -11.17 5.41 18.72
N LYS A 39 -11.63 4.85 17.61
CA LYS A 39 -10.89 4.95 16.34
C LYS A 39 -10.84 6.40 15.86
N LEU A 40 -9.63 6.90 15.60
CA LEU A 40 -9.42 8.23 15.05
C LEU A 40 -9.53 8.22 13.52
N SER A 41 -9.96 9.36 12.99
CA SER A 41 -10.06 9.59 11.55
C SER A 41 -8.81 10.30 11.02
N TYR A 42 -8.23 9.81 9.94
CA TYR A 42 -7.11 10.46 9.27
C TYR A 42 -7.52 11.84 8.76
N ALA A 43 -6.75 12.87 9.09
CA ALA A 43 -7.03 14.28 8.76
C ALA A 43 -6.02 14.88 7.77
N GLY A 44 -4.96 14.16 7.41
CA GLY A 44 -3.98 14.60 6.42
C GLY A 44 -2.54 14.40 6.85
N TYR A 45 -1.63 14.68 5.93
CA TYR A 45 -0.18 14.63 6.12
C TYR A 45 0.39 16.04 6.15
N ASP A 46 1.26 16.29 7.11
CA ASP A 46 2.01 17.54 7.23
C ASP A 46 3.45 17.29 6.73
N LYS A 47 3.80 17.93 5.61
CA LYS A 47 5.08 17.72 4.95
C LYS A 47 6.24 18.39 5.72
N GLN A 48 5.99 19.48 6.44
CA GLN A 48 7.04 20.21 7.17
C GLN A 48 7.50 19.43 8.40
N THR A 49 6.55 18.81 9.11
CA THR A 49 6.83 18.04 10.33
C THR A 49 6.92 16.55 10.09
N GLU A 50 6.79 16.10 8.83
CA GLU A 50 6.72 14.68 8.44
C GLU A 50 5.78 13.86 9.33
N SER A 51 4.61 14.43 9.64
CA SER A 51 3.65 13.82 10.54
C SER A 51 2.28 13.60 9.92
N LEU A 52 1.63 12.51 10.32
CA LEU A 52 0.24 12.22 10.02
C LEU A 52 -0.64 12.87 11.09
N ARG A 53 -1.71 13.51 10.66
CA ARG A 53 -2.70 14.15 11.55
C ARG A 53 -3.93 13.27 11.64
N TYR A 54 -4.38 13.06 12.88
CA TYR A 54 -5.58 12.31 13.19
C TYR A 54 -6.52 13.16 14.05
N LYS A 55 -7.83 12.95 13.93
CA LYS A 55 -8.86 13.65 14.70
C LYS A 55 -9.95 12.68 15.11
N PHE A 56 -10.72 13.06 16.12
CA PHE A 56 -11.92 12.30 16.46
C PHE A 56 -12.91 12.23 15.29
N PRO A 57 -13.69 11.14 15.19
CA PRO A 57 -14.76 11.04 14.22
C PRO A 57 -15.82 12.14 14.46
N PRO A 58 -16.58 12.55 13.43
CA PRO A 58 -17.54 13.69 13.52
C PRO A 58 -18.60 13.58 14.62
N GLN A 59 -18.88 12.36 15.06
CA GLN A 59 -19.86 12.09 16.13
C GLN A 59 -19.38 12.58 17.51
N ILE A 60 -18.07 12.79 17.66
CA ILE A 60 -17.47 13.24 18.93
C ILE A 60 -17.12 14.72 18.77
N LYS A 61 -17.66 15.56 19.66
CA LYS A 61 -17.46 17.01 19.64
C LYS A 61 -16.04 17.48 20.01
N ASP A 62 -15.10 16.57 20.18
CA ASP A 62 -13.71 16.86 20.50
C ASP A 62 -12.95 17.30 19.24
N LYS A 63 -12.29 18.47 19.31
CA LYS A 63 -11.53 19.07 18.22
C LYS A 63 -10.02 18.82 18.30
N ARG A 64 -9.55 18.00 19.25
CA ARG A 64 -8.12 17.69 19.38
C ARG A 64 -7.57 17.07 18.09
N ILE A 65 -6.34 17.44 17.76
CA ILE A 65 -5.59 16.88 16.63
C ILE A 65 -4.38 16.17 17.20
N PHE A 66 -4.29 14.89 16.90
CA PHE A 66 -3.15 14.06 17.23
C PHE A 66 -2.19 14.01 16.05
N ARG A 67 -0.89 14.14 16.34
CA ARG A 67 0.17 14.08 15.32
C ARG A 67 1.09 12.91 15.61
N ILE A 68 1.33 12.07 14.61
CA ILE A 68 2.24 10.94 14.70
C ILE A 68 3.30 11.14 13.61
N LYS A 69 4.56 11.22 14.00
CA LYS A 69 5.66 11.34 13.05
C LYS A 69 5.87 10.03 12.30
N ILE A 70 6.28 10.12 11.03
CA ILE A 70 6.59 8.93 10.22
C ILE A 70 7.74 8.12 10.83
N GLU A 71 8.71 8.78 11.45
CA GLU A 71 9.87 8.14 12.07
C GLU A 71 9.54 7.21 13.24
N GLU A 72 8.36 7.36 13.85
CA GLU A 72 7.90 6.49 14.95
C GLU A 72 7.73 5.03 14.49
N ASP A 73 7.18 4.83 13.30
CA ASP A 73 7.16 3.52 12.65
C ASP A 73 7.02 3.70 11.13
N ARG A 74 8.14 3.78 10.44
CA ARG A 74 8.19 3.96 8.98
C ARG A 74 7.55 2.82 8.18
N ARG A 75 7.32 1.67 8.79
CA ARG A 75 6.63 0.55 8.15
C ARG A 75 5.12 0.76 8.11
N ILE A 76 4.57 1.46 9.09
CA ILE A 76 3.13 1.68 9.24
C ILE A 76 2.75 3.09 8.81
N PHE A 77 3.49 4.10 9.31
CA PHE A 77 3.22 5.49 8.99
C PHE A 77 3.99 5.91 7.74
N THR A 78 3.25 6.22 6.71
CA THR A 78 3.76 6.67 5.41
C THR A 78 3.04 7.96 5.02
N PRO A 79 3.57 8.80 4.10
CA PRO A 79 2.91 10.05 3.68
C PRO A 79 1.46 9.86 3.22
N ILE A 80 1.11 8.65 2.79
CA ILE A 80 -0.28 8.25 2.50
C ILE A 80 -0.69 7.26 3.59
N ALA A 81 -1.62 7.65 4.46
CA ALA A 81 -2.07 6.78 5.54
C ALA A 81 -2.62 5.44 5.02
N ARG A 82 -2.14 4.32 5.58
CA ARG A 82 -2.51 2.95 5.14
C ARG A 82 -4.01 2.67 5.24
N ASP A 83 -4.70 3.24 6.21
CA ASP A 83 -6.16 3.12 6.38
C ASP A 83 -6.95 3.93 5.33
N SER A 84 -6.28 4.78 4.52
CA SER A 84 -6.94 5.64 3.55
C SER A 84 -7.34 4.90 2.27
N LYS A 85 -8.44 5.37 1.63
CA LYS A 85 -8.85 4.90 0.30
C LYS A 85 -7.75 5.13 -0.75
N LYS A 86 -6.98 6.23 -0.60
CA LYS A 86 -5.87 6.57 -1.49
C LYS A 86 -4.77 5.51 -1.40
N TRP A 87 -4.38 5.10 -0.20
CA TRP A 87 -3.36 4.07 -0.01
C TRP A 87 -3.79 2.73 -0.64
N LYS A 88 -5.04 2.31 -0.38
CA LYS A 88 -5.58 1.06 -0.97
C LYS A 88 -5.54 1.08 -2.50
N ARG A 89 -5.84 2.21 -3.11
CA ARG A 89 -5.76 2.38 -4.58
C ARG A 89 -4.31 2.31 -5.09
N GLU A 90 -3.39 3.00 -4.44
CA GLU A 90 -1.98 2.99 -4.84
C GLU A 90 -1.34 1.61 -4.60
N TYR A 91 -1.69 0.95 -3.49
CA TYR A 91 -1.17 -0.39 -3.19
C TYR A 91 -1.62 -1.46 -4.20
N LYS A 92 -2.81 -1.32 -4.77
CA LYS A 92 -3.26 -2.21 -5.86
C LYS A 92 -2.37 -2.19 -7.09
N LYS A 93 -1.65 -1.09 -7.34
CA LYS A 93 -0.68 -1.01 -8.45
C LYS A 93 0.48 -2.00 -8.28
N ARG A 94 0.88 -2.29 -7.05
CA ARG A 94 1.89 -3.31 -6.76
C ARG A 94 1.46 -4.70 -7.27
N THR A 95 0.22 -5.06 -7.02
CA THR A 95 -0.31 -6.34 -7.52
C THR A 95 -0.29 -6.42 -9.05
N SER A 96 -0.46 -5.28 -9.74
CA SER A 96 -0.36 -5.22 -11.20
C SER A 96 1.07 -5.48 -11.67
N ILE A 97 2.07 -4.92 -10.98
CA ILE A 97 3.50 -5.17 -11.28
C ILE A 97 3.86 -6.64 -11.02
N GLU A 98 3.40 -7.22 -9.91
CA GLU A 98 3.64 -8.63 -9.58
C GLU A 98 3.03 -9.57 -10.61
N ARG A 99 1.82 -9.25 -11.11
CA ARG A 99 1.20 -10.01 -12.21
C ARG A 99 1.99 -9.91 -13.50
N GLU A 100 2.52 -8.73 -13.80
CA GLU A 100 3.31 -8.51 -15.00
C GLU A 100 4.63 -9.24 -14.94
N ASN A 101 5.32 -9.21 -13.80
CA ASN A 101 6.53 -10.01 -13.58
C ASN A 101 6.24 -11.52 -13.75
N GLY A 102 5.12 -12.01 -13.20
CA GLY A 102 4.71 -13.40 -13.38
C GLY A 102 4.40 -13.77 -14.83
N ARG A 103 3.92 -12.81 -15.66
CA ARG A 103 3.76 -13.03 -17.10
C ARG A 103 5.09 -13.07 -17.82
N LEU A 104 6.01 -12.14 -17.51
CA LEU A 104 7.35 -12.11 -18.09
C LEU A 104 8.09 -13.41 -17.81
N ASP A 105 7.96 -13.96 -16.61
CA ASP A 105 8.58 -15.24 -16.26
C ASP A 105 7.91 -16.41 -16.96
N ARG A 106 6.59 -16.54 -16.86
CA ARG A 106 5.85 -17.67 -17.44
C ARG A 106 5.91 -17.70 -18.96
N ASP A 107 5.69 -16.56 -19.61
CA ASP A 107 5.46 -16.49 -21.05
C ASP A 107 6.77 -16.24 -21.83
N TYR A 108 7.79 -15.65 -21.17
CA TYR A 108 9.08 -15.32 -21.80
C TYR A 108 10.29 -15.93 -21.06
N GLY A 109 10.09 -16.70 -20.01
CA GLY A 109 11.16 -17.36 -19.26
C GLY A 109 12.14 -16.40 -18.59
N PHE A 110 11.64 -15.26 -18.09
CA PHE A 110 12.45 -14.17 -17.58
C PHE A 110 13.42 -14.60 -16.45
N GLU A 111 13.03 -15.51 -15.57
CA GLU A 111 13.92 -16.03 -14.51
C GLU A 111 14.93 -17.08 -15.01
N LYS A 112 14.68 -17.67 -16.18
CA LYS A 112 15.52 -18.73 -16.78
C LYS A 112 16.45 -18.23 -17.87
N HIS A 113 16.49 -16.92 -18.13
CA HIS A 113 17.30 -16.38 -19.20
C HIS A 113 18.81 -16.43 -18.90
N THR A 114 19.61 -16.48 -19.95
CA THR A 114 21.08 -16.39 -19.90
C THR A 114 21.62 -14.99 -20.29
N ILE A 115 20.73 -14.02 -20.43
CA ILE A 115 21.06 -12.67 -20.87
C ILE A 115 21.87 -11.96 -19.77
N ARG A 116 23.06 -11.45 -20.13
CA ARG A 116 23.92 -10.69 -19.23
C ARG A 116 24.06 -9.25 -19.72
N GLY A 117 24.03 -8.31 -18.79
CA GLY A 117 24.16 -6.89 -19.02
C GLY A 117 22.82 -6.15 -19.13
N LYS A 118 22.85 -4.92 -18.59
CA LYS A 118 21.65 -4.08 -18.44
C LYS A 118 20.97 -3.78 -19.77
N GLU A 119 21.75 -3.35 -20.77
CA GLU A 119 21.22 -2.96 -22.09
C GLU A 119 20.50 -4.09 -22.80
N LYS A 120 21.10 -5.30 -22.79
CA LYS A 120 20.47 -6.49 -23.39
C LYS A 120 19.20 -6.87 -22.66
N MET A 121 19.18 -6.75 -21.33
CA MET A 121 18.01 -7.02 -20.52
C MET A 121 16.89 -6.00 -20.79
N GLU A 122 17.21 -4.71 -20.87
CA GLU A 122 16.25 -3.66 -21.22
C GLU A 122 15.65 -3.89 -22.60
N MET A 123 16.47 -4.29 -23.58
CA MET A 123 15.99 -4.66 -24.91
C MET A 123 15.03 -5.86 -24.86
N PHE A 124 15.40 -6.92 -24.14
CA PHE A 124 14.56 -8.10 -24.00
C PHE A 124 13.20 -7.78 -23.37
N ILE A 125 13.19 -7.02 -22.26
CA ILE A 125 11.95 -6.60 -21.58
C ILE A 125 11.11 -5.72 -22.51
N THR A 126 11.74 -4.78 -23.21
CA THR A 126 11.05 -3.89 -24.15
C THR A 126 10.37 -4.67 -25.28
N MET A 127 11.06 -5.65 -25.84
CA MET A 127 10.49 -6.52 -26.87
C MET A 127 9.33 -7.35 -26.35
N ALA A 128 9.44 -7.91 -25.14
CA ALA A 128 8.34 -8.66 -24.50
C ALA A 128 7.11 -7.76 -24.30
N PHE A 129 7.28 -6.53 -23.84
CA PHE A 129 6.16 -5.59 -23.70
C PHE A 129 5.55 -5.18 -25.04
N LEU A 130 6.36 -4.97 -26.09
CA LEU A 130 5.85 -4.66 -27.42
C LEU A 130 4.98 -5.80 -27.96
N VAL A 131 5.41 -7.04 -27.77
CA VAL A 131 4.61 -8.21 -28.16
C VAL A 131 3.30 -8.27 -27.36
N GLN A 132 3.35 -8.12 -26.05
CA GLN A 132 2.14 -8.13 -25.21
C GLN A 132 1.16 -7.02 -25.61
N LEU A 133 1.64 -5.80 -25.84
CA LEU A 133 0.79 -4.67 -26.26
C LEU A 133 0.17 -4.90 -27.64
N SER A 134 0.94 -5.46 -28.58
CA SER A 134 0.44 -5.78 -29.92
C SER A 134 -0.66 -6.85 -29.87
N MET A 135 -0.46 -7.90 -29.05
CA MET A 135 -1.48 -8.94 -28.83
C MET A 135 -2.73 -8.37 -28.13
N ALA A 136 -2.54 -7.52 -27.13
CA ALA A 136 -3.66 -6.87 -26.45
C ALA A 136 -4.47 -6.00 -27.40
N LYS A 137 -3.79 -5.22 -28.27
CA LYS A 137 -4.43 -4.40 -29.30
C LYS A 137 -5.25 -5.28 -30.25
N GLY A 138 -4.66 -6.34 -30.78
CA GLY A 138 -5.37 -7.26 -31.69
C GLY A 138 -6.61 -7.88 -31.05
N LYS A 139 -6.53 -8.31 -29.77
CA LYS A 139 -7.71 -8.83 -29.04
C LYS A 139 -8.79 -7.79 -28.83
N ILE A 140 -8.42 -6.54 -28.58
CA ILE A 140 -9.39 -5.43 -28.43
C ILE A 140 -10.09 -5.16 -29.77
N GLU A 141 -9.35 -5.11 -30.88
CA GLU A 141 -9.89 -4.90 -32.22
C GLU A 141 -10.82 -6.04 -32.65
N GLN A 142 -10.56 -7.26 -32.19
CA GLN A 142 -11.41 -8.44 -32.41
C GLN A 142 -12.57 -8.59 -31.41
N ASN A 143 -12.82 -7.60 -30.54
CA ASN A 143 -13.82 -7.64 -29.47
C ASN A 143 -13.63 -8.80 -28.47
N GLN A 144 -12.41 -9.32 -28.30
CA GLN A 144 -12.09 -10.41 -27.37
C GLN A 144 -11.50 -9.88 -26.05
N LYS A 145 -12.10 -8.85 -25.45
CA LYS A 145 -11.59 -8.19 -24.23
C LYS A 145 -11.50 -9.13 -23.03
N GLU A 146 -12.33 -10.14 -22.95
CA GLU A 146 -12.31 -11.18 -21.91
C GLU A 146 -11.03 -12.00 -21.92
N LYS A 147 -10.37 -12.10 -23.08
CA LYS A 147 -9.10 -12.82 -23.25
C LYS A 147 -7.84 -12.00 -22.96
N LEU A 148 -7.97 -10.75 -22.50
CA LEU A 148 -6.82 -9.91 -22.16
C LEU A 148 -6.03 -10.43 -20.95
N SER A 149 -6.65 -11.22 -20.09
CA SER A 149 -5.96 -11.86 -18.96
C SER A 149 -4.99 -12.97 -19.36
N ALA A 150 -5.19 -13.57 -20.53
CA ALA A 150 -4.34 -14.61 -21.12
C ALA A 150 -3.79 -14.08 -22.45
N LEU A 151 -2.77 -13.21 -22.40
CA LEU A 151 -2.21 -12.57 -23.59
C LEU A 151 -1.41 -13.53 -24.45
N VAL A 152 -0.80 -14.55 -23.85
CA VAL A 152 -0.13 -15.64 -24.55
C VAL A 152 -0.92 -16.91 -24.25
N ALA A 153 -1.41 -17.56 -25.27
CA ALA A 153 -2.14 -18.83 -25.17
C ALA A 153 -1.17 -20.00 -25.23
#